data_6997b47ce51033e5567227d29c5545c8
#
_entry.id   6997b47ce51033e5567227d29c5545c8
#
_cell.length_a   1.000
_cell.length_b   1.000
_cell.length_c   1.000
_cell.angle_alpha   90.00
_cell.angle_beta   90.00
_cell.angle_gamma   90.00
#
_symmetry.space_group_name_H-M   'P 1'
#
loop_
_entity.id
_entity.type
_entity.pdbx_description
1 polymer ?
#
loop_
_entity_poly.entity_id
_entity_poly.type
_entity_poly.pdbx_seq_one_letter_code
_entity_poly.pdbx_strand_id
1 'polypeptide(L)'
;MSGASGRLWATNDGRGRIELQSDAGDVEIVWNQSTVNVYDASSNTVYRVALPAKQGASSAVDKGAPPALSEIDSLLSKLGAHATVSAARPTDIAGRPAYDASVSPKHDGGLLASAELAWDAERGVPLRIAIFAQGSSSPVLELSVTQISYGSVPTSDVDLQPPAGAKIVDLGTPGQEPSTGDKTAPVTGLAAVQAAAGFPVTAPETLVGLPRQDVRLVGGSDSKTALAVYGHGLGAIVVIEHKADSTQSNNGALSGLPTVSLSGVSAHELATQLGTVLEWQRTGTSYVLAGSLPSAAAEAAARQLK
;
A
#
# COMPACT_ATOMS: atom_id res chain seq x y z
N MET A 1 -2.10 13.92 13.78
CA MET A 1 -0.80 13.50 13.19
C MET A 1 -0.01 14.74 12.96
N SER A 2 1.21 14.83 13.48
CA SER A 2 2.18 15.85 13.08
C SER A 2 2.45 15.68 11.58
N GLY A 3 2.44 16.79 10.82
CA GLY A 3 2.70 16.75 9.39
C GLY A 3 4.16 16.38 9.12
N ALA A 4 4.43 15.79 7.97
CA ALA A 4 5.77 15.64 7.44
C ALA A 4 6.00 16.72 6.38
N SER A 5 7.22 17.20 6.24
CA SER A 5 7.66 18.07 5.14
C SER A 5 8.87 17.45 4.46
N GLY A 6 9.15 17.87 3.23
CA GLY A 6 10.27 17.26 2.52
C GLY A 6 10.57 17.91 1.19
N ARG A 7 11.49 17.29 0.47
CA ARG A 7 11.89 17.68 -0.88
C ARG A 7 11.80 16.50 -1.81
N LEU A 8 11.47 16.79 -3.07
CA LEU A 8 11.41 15.80 -4.14
C LEU A 8 12.21 16.30 -5.34
N TRP A 9 13.09 15.46 -5.84
CA TRP A 9 13.80 15.64 -7.11
C TRP A 9 13.37 14.53 -8.07
N ALA A 10 13.11 14.87 -9.29
CA ALA A 10 12.78 13.89 -10.32
C ALA A 10 13.41 14.31 -11.66
N THR A 11 13.91 13.34 -12.38
CA THR A 11 14.57 13.53 -13.68
C THR A 11 13.80 12.85 -14.81
N ASN A 12 13.94 13.32 -16.03
CA ASN A 12 13.27 12.75 -17.20
C ASN A 12 13.75 11.33 -17.56
N ASP A 13 14.90 10.91 -17.02
CA ASP A 13 15.42 9.55 -17.20
C ASP A 13 14.91 8.55 -16.17
N GLY A 14 13.96 8.98 -15.33
CA GLY A 14 13.25 8.11 -14.37
C GLY A 14 13.98 7.89 -13.04
N ARG A 15 14.97 8.71 -12.72
CA ARG A 15 15.58 8.76 -11.38
C ARG A 15 14.89 9.79 -10.51
N GLY A 16 14.94 9.60 -9.21
CA GLY A 16 14.46 10.60 -8.28
C GLY A 16 14.82 10.28 -6.84
N ARG A 17 14.56 11.27 -5.99
CA ARG A 17 14.79 11.24 -4.55
C ARG A 17 13.67 11.98 -3.83
N ILE A 18 13.21 11.43 -2.73
CA ILE A 18 12.35 12.09 -1.75
C ILE A 18 13.07 12.09 -0.42
N GLU A 19 13.16 13.25 0.21
CA GLU A 19 13.55 13.41 1.60
C GLU A 19 12.30 13.80 2.38
N LEU A 20 11.97 13.05 3.42
CA LEU A 20 10.88 13.33 4.35
C LEU A 20 11.42 13.56 5.73
N GLN A 21 10.98 14.63 6.36
CA GLN A 21 11.33 15.01 7.73
C GLN A 21 10.05 15.04 8.58
N SER A 22 10.07 14.36 9.69
CA SER A 22 8.95 14.32 10.63
C SER A 22 9.45 14.17 12.07
N ASP A 23 8.56 14.41 13.02
CA ASP A 23 8.86 14.18 14.46
C ASP A 23 9.14 12.70 14.77
N ALA A 24 8.73 11.78 13.89
CA ALA A 24 8.98 10.34 14.02
C ALA A 24 10.33 9.88 13.46
N GLY A 25 11.05 10.77 12.79
CA GLY A 25 12.35 10.52 12.16
C GLY A 25 12.39 10.94 10.69
N ASP A 26 13.57 10.91 10.12
CA ASP A 26 13.82 11.28 8.74
C ASP A 26 13.93 10.02 7.87
N VAL A 27 13.29 10.07 6.70
CA VAL A 27 13.32 9.00 5.71
C VAL A 27 13.75 9.57 4.37
N GLU A 28 14.65 8.86 3.72
CA GLU A 28 15.07 9.17 2.36
C GLU A 28 14.72 8.02 1.42
N ILE A 29 14.05 8.33 0.32
CA ILE A 29 13.68 7.34 -0.72
C ILE A 29 14.38 7.74 -2.00
N VAL A 30 15.22 6.87 -2.54
CA VAL A 30 15.92 7.08 -3.82
C VAL A 30 15.60 5.96 -4.78
N TRP A 31 15.21 6.32 -5.97
CA TRP A 31 14.89 5.32 -6.99
C TRP A 31 15.57 5.60 -8.33
N ASN A 32 15.76 4.54 -9.07
CA ASN A 32 16.16 4.54 -10.47
C ASN A 32 15.36 3.49 -11.24
N GLN A 33 15.77 3.19 -12.48
CA GLN A 33 15.06 2.23 -13.34
C GLN A 33 15.08 0.79 -12.82
N SER A 34 15.96 0.45 -11.88
CA SER A 34 16.20 -0.93 -11.43
C SER A 34 15.99 -1.15 -9.92
N THR A 35 16.05 -0.10 -9.12
CA THR A 35 15.98 -0.21 -7.65
C THR A 35 15.21 0.93 -7.02
N VAL A 36 14.58 0.64 -5.89
CA VAL A 36 14.11 1.62 -4.90
C VAL A 36 14.87 1.36 -3.62
N ASN A 37 15.47 2.38 -3.05
CA ASN A 37 16.16 2.32 -1.77
C ASN A 37 15.44 3.25 -0.80
N VAL A 38 15.15 2.76 0.40
CA VAL A 38 14.58 3.52 1.50
C VAL A 38 15.59 3.54 2.64
N TYR A 39 16.12 4.71 2.93
CA TYR A 39 17.00 4.90 4.07
C TYR A 39 16.19 5.43 5.25
N ASP A 40 16.23 4.70 6.35
CA ASP A 40 15.68 5.10 7.65
C ASP A 40 16.82 5.57 8.54
N ALA A 41 16.86 6.87 8.82
CA ALA A 41 17.89 7.48 9.63
C ALA A 41 17.84 7.02 11.10
N SER A 42 16.65 6.70 11.62
CA SER A 42 16.47 6.29 13.01
C SER A 42 17.12 4.94 13.32
N SER A 43 17.07 4.01 12.38
CA SER A 43 17.67 2.67 12.49
C SER A 43 19.00 2.53 11.75
N ASN A 44 19.47 3.60 11.08
CA ASN A 44 20.63 3.60 10.18
C ASN A 44 20.59 2.40 9.20
N THR A 45 19.45 2.19 8.59
CA THR A 45 19.19 1.02 7.72
C THR A 45 18.72 1.46 6.34
N VAL A 46 19.28 0.86 5.30
CA VAL A 46 18.83 0.97 3.91
C VAL A 46 18.05 -0.29 3.53
N TYR A 47 16.79 -0.14 3.22
CA TYR A 47 15.96 -1.19 2.62
C TYR A 47 16.01 -1.06 1.11
N ARG A 48 16.51 -2.08 0.42
CA ARG A 48 16.63 -2.10 -1.03
C ARG A 48 15.61 -3.04 -1.64
N VAL A 49 14.86 -2.54 -2.62
CA VAL A 49 13.91 -3.29 -3.43
C VAL A 49 14.39 -3.26 -4.87
N ALA A 50 14.61 -4.42 -5.48
CA ALA A 50 14.87 -4.50 -6.90
C ALA A 50 13.55 -4.39 -7.67
N LEU A 51 13.49 -3.51 -8.67
CA LEU A 51 12.34 -3.41 -9.54
C LEU A 51 12.40 -4.53 -10.60
N PRO A 52 11.26 -5.15 -10.93
CA PRO A 52 11.24 -6.16 -11.99
C PRO A 52 11.74 -5.51 -13.30
N ALA A 53 12.70 -6.16 -13.96
CA ALA A 53 13.10 -5.76 -15.27
C ALA A 53 11.84 -5.73 -16.15
N LYS A 54 11.61 -4.64 -16.87
CA LYS A 54 10.49 -4.54 -17.82
C LYS A 54 10.70 -5.63 -18.89
N GLN A 55 10.19 -6.84 -18.61
CA GLN A 55 10.15 -7.90 -19.61
C GLN A 55 9.13 -7.49 -20.67
N GLY A 56 9.63 -7.11 -21.83
CA GLY A 56 8.88 -7.17 -23.09
C GLY A 56 7.54 -6.44 -23.09
N ALA A 57 7.46 -5.19 -22.64
CA ALA A 57 6.58 -4.26 -23.28
C ALA A 57 7.25 -3.91 -24.62
N SER A 58 7.05 -4.78 -25.59
CA SER A 58 7.20 -4.45 -27.00
C SER A 58 6.08 -3.48 -27.34
N SER A 59 6.26 -2.29 -26.91
CA SER A 59 5.78 -1.06 -27.48
C SER A 59 6.83 -0.06 -27.04
N ALA A 60 7.73 0.28 -27.95
CA ALA A 60 8.46 1.50 -27.88
C ALA A 60 7.39 2.61 -27.73
N VAL A 61 7.02 2.93 -26.50
CA VAL A 61 6.49 4.25 -26.20
C VAL A 61 7.69 5.13 -26.50
N ASP A 62 7.67 5.69 -27.69
CA ASP A 62 8.60 6.72 -28.13
C ASP A 62 8.62 7.73 -26.99
N LYS A 63 9.78 7.86 -26.30
CA LYS A 63 9.90 8.73 -25.12
C LYS A 63 9.73 10.16 -25.59
N GLY A 64 8.50 10.62 -25.71
CA GLY A 64 8.12 11.93 -26.24
C GLY A 64 6.87 11.94 -27.08
N ALA A 65 6.36 10.81 -27.55
CA ALA A 65 5.07 10.78 -28.24
C ALA A 65 3.93 10.73 -27.20
N PRO A 66 2.89 11.55 -27.32
CA PRO A 66 1.70 11.42 -26.49
C PRO A 66 1.07 10.03 -26.72
N PRO A 67 0.46 9.42 -25.67
CA PRO A 67 -0.21 8.13 -25.82
C PRO A 67 -1.27 8.20 -26.92
N ALA A 68 -1.44 7.12 -27.68
CA ALA A 68 -2.45 7.06 -28.71
C ALA A 68 -3.86 7.25 -28.10
N LEU A 69 -4.75 7.94 -28.79
CA LEU A 69 -6.12 8.19 -28.31
C LEU A 69 -6.84 6.90 -27.88
N SER A 70 -6.62 5.79 -28.61
CA SER A 70 -7.16 4.48 -28.27
C SER A 70 -6.65 3.91 -26.94
N GLU A 71 -5.42 4.22 -26.55
CA GLU A 71 -4.85 3.82 -25.26
C GLU A 71 -5.45 4.65 -24.13
N ILE A 72 -5.63 5.96 -24.35
CA ILE A 72 -6.31 6.87 -23.43
C ILE A 72 -7.76 6.43 -23.25
N ASP A 73 -8.49 6.17 -24.32
CA ASP A 73 -9.88 5.70 -24.29
C ASP A 73 -10.02 4.36 -23.54
N SER A 74 -9.09 3.44 -23.78
CA SER A 74 -9.07 2.15 -23.07
C SER A 74 -8.82 2.32 -21.56
N LEU A 75 -7.89 3.22 -21.18
CA LEU A 75 -7.60 3.53 -19.79
C LEU A 75 -8.80 4.19 -19.10
N LEU A 76 -9.41 5.20 -19.75
CA LEU A 76 -10.58 5.91 -19.26
C LEU A 76 -11.78 4.97 -19.13
N SER A 77 -11.97 4.06 -20.09
CA SER A 77 -13.04 3.05 -20.02
C SER A 77 -12.87 2.08 -18.86
N LYS A 78 -11.64 1.60 -18.64
CA LYS A 78 -11.31 0.72 -17.49
C LYS A 78 -11.51 1.45 -16.16
N LEU A 79 -11.02 2.68 -16.06
CA LEU A 79 -11.20 3.51 -14.87
C LEU A 79 -12.69 3.80 -14.64
N GLY A 80 -13.40 4.18 -15.70
CA GLY A 80 -14.82 4.48 -15.68
C GLY A 80 -15.73 3.29 -15.30
N ALA A 81 -15.25 2.06 -15.40
CA ALA A 81 -15.99 0.89 -14.92
C ALA A 81 -16.09 0.86 -13.39
N HIS A 82 -15.04 1.32 -12.69
CA HIS A 82 -14.91 1.20 -11.22
C HIS A 82 -14.95 2.54 -10.49
N ALA A 83 -14.72 3.64 -11.18
CA ALA A 83 -14.63 4.97 -10.59
C ALA A 83 -15.38 6.01 -11.43
N THR A 84 -15.85 7.06 -10.76
CA THR A 84 -16.32 8.30 -11.37
C THR A 84 -15.20 9.32 -11.32
N VAL A 85 -14.86 9.90 -12.46
CA VAL A 85 -13.86 10.97 -12.57
C VAL A 85 -14.60 12.28 -12.85
N SER A 86 -14.31 13.31 -12.07
CA SER A 86 -14.88 14.64 -12.31
C SER A 86 -14.27 15.28 -13.55
N ALA A 87 -14.93 16.31 -14.09
CA ALA A 87 -14.27 17.22 -15.02
C ALA A 87 -13.09 17.92 -14.33
N ALA A 88 -12.01 18.13 -15.08
CA ALA A 88 -10.89 18.93 -14.60
C ALA A 88 -11.31 20.39 -14.39
N ARG A 89 -10.87 20.98 -13.28
CA ARG A 89 -11.15 22.38 -12.91
C ARG A 89 -9.86 23.15 -12.78
N PRO A 90 -9.79 24.40 -13.24
CA PRO A 90 -8.63 25.24 -13.04
C PRO A 90 -8.45 25.58 -11.56
N THR A 91 -7.23 25.55 -11.09
CA THR A 91 -6.81 25.92 -9.73
C THR A 91 -5.41 26.54 -9.75
N ASP A 92 -4.88 26.94 -8.60
CA ASP A 92 -3.50 27.38 -8.43
C ASP A 92 -2.86 26.63 -7.27
N ILE A 93 -1.65 26.11 -7.49
CA ILE A 93 -0.88 25.42 -6.46
C ILE A 93 0.57 25.91 -6.51
N ALA A 94 1.09 26.36 -5.40
CA ALA A 94 2.43 26.92 -5.28
C ALA A 94 2.73 28.05 -6.29
N GLY A 95 1.73 28.88 -6.59
CA GLY A 95 1.83 29.96 -7.59
C GLY A 95 1.91 29.48 -9.04
N ARG A 96 1.48 28.25 -9.32
CA ARG A 96 1.45 27.66 -10.65
C ARG A 96 0.01 27.39 -11.07
N PRO A 97 -0.38 27.81 -12.31
CA PRO A 97 -1.64 27.37 -12.89
C PRO A 97 -1.71 25.85 -12.92
N ALA A 98 -2.78 25.29 -12.42
CA ALA A 98 -2.99 23.87 -12.29
C ALA A 98 -4.41 23.47 -12.69
N TYR A 99 -4.61 22.19 -12.92
CA TYR A 99 -5.94 21.58 -13.01
C TYR A 99 -6.07 20.54 -11.90
N ASP A 100 -7.25 20.46 -11.30
CA ASP A 100 -7.61 19.41 -10.35
C ASP A 100 -8.74 18.54 -10.90
N ALA A 101 -8.72 17.26 -10.55
CA ALA A 101 -9.81 16.34 -10.78
C ALA A 101 -9.98 15.41 -9.59
N SER A 102 -11.22 15.00 -9.34
CA SER A 102 -11.58 14.07 -8.29
C SER A 102 -11.94 12.71 -8.89
N VAL A 103 -11.50 11.65 -8.22
CA VAL A 103 -11.81 10.26 -8.54
C VAL A 103 -12.52 9.66 -7.35
N SER A 104 -13.75 9.17 -7.55
CA SER A 104 -14.55 8.54 -6.50
C SER A 104 -14.91 7.11 -6.90
N PRO A 105 -14.82 6.12 -6.00
CA PRO A 105 -15.25 4.75 -6.30
C PRO A 105 -16.77 4.72 -6.58
N LYS A 106 -17.18 3.95 -7.59
CA LYS A 106 -18.61 3.73 -7.88
C LYS A 106 -19.24 2.72 -6.93
N HIS A 107 -18.47 1.69 -6.57
CA HIS A 107 -18.89 0.56 -5.75
C HIS A 107 -17.71 0.13 -4.88
N ASP A 108 -18.00 -0.52 -3.75
CA ASP A 108 -17.01 -1.21 -2.91
C ASP A 108 -15.81 -0.34 -2.51
N GLY A 109 -16.06 0.96 -2.29
CA GLY A 109 -15.02 1.93 -1.90
C GLY A 109 -14.64 1.87 -0.43
N GLY A 110 -15.38 1.10 0.38
CA GLY A 110 -15.20 1.09 1.82
C GLY A 110 -15.37 2.48 2.43
N LEU A 111 -14.41 2.93 3.21
CA LEU A 111 -14.39 4.26 3.84
C LEU A 111 -13.78 5.35 2.94
N LEU A 112 -13.29 5.01 1.77
CA LEU A 112 -12.78 5.99 0.80
C LEU A 112 -13.95 6.74 0.13
N ALA A 113 -13.98 8.06 0.27
CA ALA A 113 -14.94 8.91 -0.45
C ALA A 113 -14.41 9.31 -1.83
N SER A 114 -13.21 9.88 -1.87
CA SER A 114 -12.57 10.31 -3.11
C SER A 114 -11.06 10.47 -2.94
N ALA A 115 -10.38 10.52 -4.06
CA ALA A 115 -9.02 11.02 -4.19
C ALA A 115 -9.05 12.23 -5.15
N GLU A 116 -8.37 13.31 -4.79
CA GLU A 116 -8.16 14.47 -5.65
C GLU A 116 -6.72 14.48 -6.12
N LEU A 117 -6.52 14.78 -7.40
CA LEU A 117 -5.22 14.95 -8.01
C LEU A 117 -5.18 16.31 -8.73
N ALA A 118 -4.16 17.10 -8.43
CA ALA A 118 -3.92 18.31 -9.19
C ALA A 118 -2.55 18.26 -9.86
N TRP A 119 -2.47 18.85 -11.06
CA TRP A 119 -1.25 18.86 -11.88
C TRP A 119 -1.02 20.21 -12.53
N ASP A 120 0.25 20.53 -12.74
CA ASP A 120 0.70 21.74 -13.44
C ASP A 120 0.07 21.79 -14.85
N ALA A 121 -0.58 22.91 -15.17
CA ALA A 121 -1.31 23.08 -16.44
C ALA A 121 -0.37 23.12 -17.66
N GLU A 122 0.89 23.51 -17.48
CA GLU A 122 1.88 23.64 -18.56
C GLU A 122 2.75 22.39 -18.72
N ARG A 123 3.05 21.70 -17.59
CA ARG A 123 4.05 20.64 -17.53
C ARG A 123 3.46 19.25 -17.24
N GLY A 124 2.19 19.17 -16.78
CA GLY A 124 1.54 17.93 -16.42
C GLY A 124 2.14 17.24 -15.18
N VAL A 125 3.00 17.93 -14.42
CA VAL A 125 3.61 17.38 -13.20
C VAL A 125 2.59 17.37 -12.09
N PRO A 126 2.43 16.27 -11.31
CA PRO A 126 1.57 16.25 -10.14
C PRO A 126 2.03 17.27 -9.08
N LEU A 127 1.11 18.10 -8.61
CA LEU A 127 1.38 19.12 -7.59
C LEU A 127 0.65 18.85 -6.27
N ARG A 128 -0.47 18.12 -6.30
CA ARG A 128 -1.23 17.77 -5.11
C ARG A 128 -1.92 16.42 -5.29
N ILE A 129 -1.92 15.63 -4.23
CA ILE A 129 -2.80 14.48 -4.07
C ILE A 129 -3.46 14.58 -2.69
N ALA A 130 -4.76 14.39 -2.62
CA ALA A 130 -5.51 14.40 -1.37
C ALA A 130 -6.50 13.24 -1.33
N ILE A 131 -6.60 12.56 -0.20
CA ILE A 131 -7.48 11.42 0.03
C ILE A 131 -8.54 11.83 1.05
N PHE A 132 -9.80 11.59 0.73
CA PHE A 132 -10.95 11.92 1.57
C PHE A 132 -11.64 10.64 2.04
N ALA A 133 -11.96 10.58 3.33
CA ALA A 133 -12.78 9.51 3.88
C ALA A 133 -14.28 9.86 3.79
N GLN A 134 -15.12 8.83 3.82
CA GLN A 134 -16.57 8.99 3.89
C GLN A 134 -16.96 9.86 5.10
N GLY A 135 -17.80 10.88 4.84
CA GLY A 135 -18.26 11.81 5.86
C GLY A 135 -17.24 12.88 6.27
N SER A 136 -16.03 12.92 5.70
CA SER A 136 -15.04 13.97 5.96
C SER A 136 -15.03 15.01 4.84
N SER A 137 -15.06 16.29 5.23
CA SER A 137 -14.88 17.42 4.31
C SER A 137 -13.41 17.86 4.18
N SER A 138 -12.55 17.35 5.05
CA SER A 138 -11.11 17.60 5.02
C SER A 138 -10.37 16.34 4.57
N PRO A 139 -9.25 16.46 3.85
CA PRO A 139 -8.47 15.30 3.48
C PRO A 139 -7.90 14.60 4.72
N VAL A 140 -7.90 13.28 4.72
CA VAL A 140 -7.29 12.45 5.77
C VAL A 140 -5.81 12.19 5.49
N LEU A 141 -5.43 12.32 4.23
CA LEU A 141 -4.05 12.33 3.76
C LEU A 141 -3.93 13.35 2.64
N GLU A 142 -2.94 14.23 2.74
CA GLU A 142 -2.64 15.21 1.71
C GLU A 142 -1.13 15.35 1.53
N LEU A 143 -0.73 15.32 0.28
CA LEU A 143 0.61 15.71 -0.15
C LEU A 143 0.44 16.86 -1.14
N SER A 144 0.96 18.03 -0.81
CA SER A 144 0.86 19.22 -1.65
C SER A 144 2.23 19.89 -1.79
N VAL A 145 2.55 20.26 -3.03
CA VAL A 145 3.74 21.04 -3.33
C VAL A 145 3.55 22.47 -2.85
N THR A 146 4.49 22.97 -2.06
CA THR A 146 4.51 24.36 -1.60
C THR A 146 5.44 25.24 -2.42
N GLN A 147 6.44 24.63 -3.08
CA GLN A 147 7.36 25.29 -3.98
C GLN A 147 7.85 24.31 -5.03
N ILE A 148 7.95 24.74 -6.29
CA ILE A 148 8.46 23.91 -7.39
C ILE A 148 9.33 24.74 -8.31
N SER A 149 10.41 24.14 -8.82
CA SER A 149 11.24 24.68 -9.87
C SER A 149 11.50 23.64 -10.94
N TYR A 150 11.66 24.09 -12.17
CA TYR A 150 12.01 23.25 -13.30
C TYR A 150 13.38 23.62 -13.81
N GLY A 151 14.25 22.64 -14.01
CA GLY A 151 15.61 22.86 -14.45
C GLY A 151 16.43 21.57 -14.46
N SER A 152 17.73 21.69 -14.58
CA SER A 152 18.63 20.54 -14.45
C SER A 152 18.72 20.10 -12.99
N VAL A 153 18.60 18.81 -12.75
CA VAL A 153 18.82 18.18 -11.44
C VAL A 153 20.20 17.53 -11.47
N PRO A 154 21.12 17.94 -10.57
CA PRO A 154 22.42 17.28 -10.47
C PRO A 154 22.28 15.79 -10.15
N THR A 155 23.16 14.98 -10.71
CA THR A 155 23.12 13.52 -10.47
C THR A 155 23.28 13.19 -8.98
N SER A 156 24.10 13.97 -8.26
CA SER A 156 24.29 13.84 -6.82
C SER A 156 23.01 13.99 -6.00
N ASP A 157 22.03 14.74 -6.52
CA ASP A 157 20.77 14.98 -5.81
C ASP A 157 19.77 13.82 -5.94
N VAL A 158 20.02 12.88 -6.86
CA VAL A 158 19.18 11.71 -7.10
C VAL A 158 19.92 10.38 -6.92
N ASP A 159 21.10 10.40 -6.34
CA ASP A 159 21.87 9.20 -5.98
C ASP A 159 21.87 9.01 -4.47
N LEU A 160 21.57 7.80 -4.02
CA LEU A 160 21.67 7.42 -2.61
C LEU A 160 23.15 7.28 -2.23
N GLN A 161 23.57 8.04 -1.23
CA GLN A 161 24.87 7.90 -0.57
C GLN A 161 24.64 7.45 0.89
N PRO A 162 24.52 6.12 1.14
CA PRO A 162 24.28 5.64 2.50
C PRO A 162 25.42 6.10 3.41
N PRO A 163 25.13 6.54 4.65
CA PRO A 163 26.15 6.86 5.62
C PRO A 163 27.06 5.65 5.90
N ALA A 164 28.30 5.94 6.32
CA ALA A 164 29.22 4.88 6.70
C ALA A 164 28.63 4.03 7.83
N GLY A 165 28.65 2.71 7.67
CA GLY A 165 28.10 1.77 8.65
C GLY A 165 26.59 1.58 8.58
N ALA A 166 25.89 2.10 7.57
CA ALA A 166 24.49 1.77 7.35
C ALA A 166 24.29 0.27 7.04
N LYS A 167 23.30 -0.34 7.69
CA LYS A 167 22.91 -1.72 7.43
C LYS A 167 22.11 -1.75 6.13
N ILE A 168 22.43 -2.66 5.21
CA ILE A 168 21.67 -2.88 3.98
C ILE A 168 20.82 -4.14 4.14
N VAL A 169 19.51 -3.98 3.96
CA VAL A 169 18.53 -5.07 3.92
C VAL A 169 17.98 -5.17 2.50
N ASP A 170 18.32 -6.24 1.79
CA ASP A 170 17.79 -6.49 0.44
C ASP A 170 16.46 -7.23 0.55
N LEU A 171 15.39 -6.63 0.04
CA LEU A 171 14.03 -7.17 0.05
C LEU A 171 13.70 -7.93 -1.24
N GLY A 172 14.66 -8.08 -2.17
CA GLY A 172 14.45 -8.74 -3.44
C GLY A 172 13.56 -7.96 -4.41
N THR A 173 12.97 -8.67 -5.36
CA THR A 173 12.06 -8.09 -6.36
C THR A 173 10.61 -8.37 -5.95
N PRO A 174 9.73 -7.36 -5.84
CA PRO A 174 8.31 -7.57 -5.52
C PRO A 174 7.66 -8.49 -6.58
N GLY A 175 6.97 -9.52 -6.12
CA GLY A 175 6.31 -10.50 -6.99
C GLY A 175 7.23 -11.56 -7.60
N GLN A 176 8.53 -11.52 -7.33
CA GLN A 176 9.42 -12.65 -7.52
C GLN A 176 9.53 -13.39 -6.19
N GLU A 177 8.93 -14.56 -6.10
CA GLU A 177 9.22 -15.46 -4.99
C GLU A 177 10.73 -15.75 -5.00
N PRO A 178 11.37 -15.86 -3.82
CA PRO A 178 12.76 -16.31 -3.76
C PRO A 178 12.83 -17.64 -4.52
N SER A 179 13.68 -17.69 -5.53
CA SER A 179 13.90 -18.87 -6.37
C SER A 179 14.71 -19.93 -5.62
N THR A 180 14.10 -20.49 -4.60
CA THR A 180 14.48 -21.81 -4.07
C THR A 180 13.47 -22.79 -4.64
N GLY A 181 13.96 -23.61 -5.56
CA GLY A 181 13.21 -24.51 -6.41
C GLY A 181 12.15 -25.31 -5.66
N ASP A 182 10.94 -24.94 -5.85
CA ASP A 182 9.82 -25.86 -6.06
C ASP A 182 8.65 -25.04 -6.63
N LYS A 183 8.39 -25.17 -7.93
CA LYS A 183 7.20 -24.62 -8.56
C LYS A 183 6.00 -25.49 -8.19
N THR A 184 5.68 -25.56 -6.92
CA THR A 184 4.40 -26.11 -6.48
C THR A 184 3.33 -25.07 -6.79
N ALA A 185 2.31 -25.45 -7.54
CA ALA A 185 1.18 -24.57 -7.82
C ALA A 185 0.64 -23.98 -6.49
N PRO A 186 0.24 -22.70 -6.44
CA PRO A 186 -0.24 -22.10 -5.21
C PRO A 186 -1.39 -22.91 -4.64
N VAL A 187 -1.32 -23.27 -3.37
CA VAL A 187 -2.38 -24.02 -2.69
C VAL A 187 -3.55 -23.06 -2.48
N THR A 188 -4.66 -23.32 -3.16
CA THR A 188 -5.87 -22.48 -3.11
C THR A 188 -7.09 -23.29 -2.70
N GLY A 189 -8.06 -22.61 -2.08
CA GLY A 189 -9.27 -23.22 -1.55
C GLY A 189 -9.09 -23.71 -0.11
N LEU A 190 -10.13 -23.53 0.70
CA LEU A 190 -10.05 -23.74 2.17
C LEU A 190 -9.56 -25.14 2.55
N ALA A 191 -10.15 -26.19 1.96
CA ALA A 191 -9.80 -27.57 2.32
C ALA A 191 -8.32 -27.89 2.02
N ALA A 192 -7.80 -27.44 0.87
CA ALA A 192 -6.42 -27.66 0.49
C ALA A 192 -5.46 -26.83 1.38
N VAL A 193 -5.84 -25.59 1.69
CA VAL A 193 -5.07 -24.73 2.58
C VAL A 193 -5.01 -25.29 3.99
N GLN A 194 -6.13 -25.76 4.56
CA GLN A 194 -6.17 -26.40 5.88
C GLN A 194 -5.29 -27.65 5.95
N ALA A 195 -5.31 -28.48 4.89
CA ALA A 195 -4.46 -29.67 4.83
C ALA A 195 -2.96 -29.34 4.76
N ALA A 196 -2.60 -28.22 4.13
CA ALA A 196 -1.20 -27.87 3.85
C ALA A 196 -0.59 -26.88 4.87
N ALA A 197 -1.41 -26.11 5.60
CA ALA A 197 -0.94 -25.02 6.47
C ALA A 197 -0.09 -25.50 7.65
N GLY A 198 -0.50 -26.60 8.31
CA GLY A 198 0.16 -27.11 9.52
C GLY A 198 -0.24 -26.35 10.80
N PHE A 199 -1.26 -25.50 10.73
CA PHE A 199 -1.93 -24.80 11.82
C PHE A 199 -3.42 -24.67 11.51
N PRO A 200 -4.30 -24.45 12.50
CA PRO A 200 -5.71 -24.24 12.27
C PRO A 200 -5.95 -22.98 11.39
N VAL A 201 -6.71 -23.14 10.30
CA VAL A 201 -7.12 -22.03 9.42
C VAL A 201 -8.62 -21.84 9.52
N THR A 202 -9.04 -20.63 9.86
CA THR A 202 -10.43 -20.24 10.07
C THR A 202 -10.88 -19.27 8.97
N ALA A 203 -11.59 -19.78 7.97
CA ALA A 203 -12.11 -18.93 6.89
C ALA A 203 -13.60 -19.27 6.65
N PRO A 204 -14.56 -18.67 7.40
CA PRO A 204 -15.98 -18.87 7.21
C PRO A 204 -16.42 -18.46 5.80
N GLU A 205 -17.58 -18.95 5.33
CA GLU A 205 -18.08 -18.60 3.99
C GLU A 205 -18.43 -17.12 3.84
N THR A 206 -18.82 -16.50 4.95
CA THR A 206 -19.11 -15.06 5.01
C THR A 206 -18.48 -14.45 6.24
N LEU A 207 -18.05 -13.19 6.14
CA LEU A 207 -17.50 -12.40 7.24
C LEU A 207 -18.21 -11.04 7.25
N VAL A 208 -18.93 -10.72 8.33
CA VAL A 208 -19.80 -9.53 8.45
C VAL A 208 -20.68 -9.27 7.21
N GLY A 209 -21.23 -10.35 6.65
CA GLY A 209 -22.09 -10.30 5.46
C GLY A 209 -21.34 -10.28 4.12
N LEU A 210 -20.01 -10.16 4.11
CA LEU A 210 -19.23 -10.25 2.89
C LEU A 210 -18.90 -11.70 2.56
N PRO A 211 -19.15 -12.19 1.32
CA PRO A 211 -18.81 -13.53 0.91
C PRO A 211 -17.30 -13.70 0.78
N ARG A 212 -16.81 -14.88 1.18
CA ARG A 212 -15.41 -15.26 0.94
C ARG A 212 -15.15 -15.41 -0.55
N GLN A 213 -14.14 -14.70 -1.06
CA GLN A 213 -13.75 -14.70 -2.46
C GLN A 213 -12.60 -15.65 -2.73
N ASP A 214 -11.63 -15.69 -1.80
CA ASP A 214 -10.42 -16.46 -2.00
C ASP A 214 -9.84 -16.94 -0.66
N VAL A 215 -9.21 -18.12 -0.70
CA VAL A 215 -8.33 -18.61 0.37
C VAL A 215 -7.11 -19.23 -0.29
N ARG A 216 -5.93 -18.78 0.11
CA ARG A 216 -4.66 -19.29 -0.43
C ARG A 216 -3.61 -19.41 0.66
N LEU A 217 -2.68 -20.34 0.46
CA LEU A 217 -1.49 -20.48 1.27
C LEU A 217 -0.33 -19.80 0.56
N VAL A 218 0.36 -18.91 1.27
CA VAL A 218 1.55 -18.19 0.79
C VAL A 218 2.72 -18.46 1.73
N GLY A 219 3.95 -18.28 1.25
CA GLY A 219 5.18 -18.53 2.00
C GLY A 219 5.80 -19.90 1.73
N GLY A 220 7.03 -20.07 2.21
CA GLY A 220 7.80 -21.32 2.07
C GLY A 220 7.47 -22.35 3.14
N SER A 221 8.24 -23.47 3.18
CA SER A 221 8.06 -24.58 4.14
C SER A 221 8.05 -24.14 5.60
N ASP A 222 8.83 -23.11 5.94
CA ASP A 222 9.08 -22.69 7.33
C ASP A 222 8.26 -21.46 7.75
N SER A 223 7.57 -20.78 6.81
CA SER A 223 6.80 -19.56 7.05
C SER A 223 5.46 -19.56 6.30
N LYS A 224 4.66 -20.59 6.54
CA LYS A 224 3.35 -20.72 5.91
C LYS A 224 2.36 -19.72 6.49
N THR A 225 1.67 -19.02 5.62
CA THR A 225 0.66 -18.01 5.95
C THR A 225 -0.59 -18.26 5.12
N ALA A 226 -1.73 -18.40 5.75
CA ALA A 226 -3.02 -18.46 5.06
C ALA A 226 -3.56 -17.04 4.87
N LEU A 227 -4.03 -16.74 3.67
CA LEU A 227 -4.66 -15.49 3.29
C LEU A 227 -6.10 -15.78 2.89
N ALA A 228 -7.07 -15.12 3.53
CA ALA A 228 -8.48 -15.17 3.13
C ALA A 228 -8.96 -13.76 2.76
N VAL A 229 -9.73 -13.65 1.67
CA VAL A 229 -10.27 -12.38 1.17
C VAL A 229 -11.80 -12.46 1.15
N TYR A 230 -12.46 -11.44 1.69
CA TYR A 230 -13.91 -11.31 1.76
C TYR A 230 -14.35 -10.02 1.07
N GLY A 231 -15.42 -10.09 0.28
CA GLY A 231 -15.91 -8.95 -0.49
C GLY A 231 -15.02 -8.59 -1.69
N HIS A 232 -15.23 -7.41 -2.26
CA HIS A 232 -14.57 -6.93 -3.48
C HIS A 232 -14.09 -5.50 -3.34
N GLY A 233 -13.20 -5.10 -4.24
CA GLY A 233 -12.72 -3.72 -4.35
C GLY A 233 -12.00 -3.24 -3.10
N LEU A 234 -12.08 -1.94 -2.83
CA LEU A 234 -11.47 -1.31 -1.66
C LEU A 234 -12.23 -1.60 -0.35
N GLY A 235 -13.49 -2.06 -0.43
CA GLY A 235 -14.27 -2.50 0.73
C GLY A 235 -14.00 -3.95 1.15
N ALA A 236 -13.06 -4.64 0.52
CA ALA A 236 -12.68 -5.99 0.89
C ALA A 236 -12.04 -6.06 2.27
N ILE A 237 -12.25 -7.19 2.95
CA ILE A 237 -11.55 -7.55 4.19
C ILE A 237 -10.53 -8.62 3.85
N VAL A 238 -9.31 -8.44 4.33
CA VAL A 238 -8.23 -9.41 4.24
C VAL A 238 -7.97 -9.97 5.63
N VAL A 239 -7.91 -11.29 5.74
CA VAL A 239 -7.52 -12.00 6.96
C VAL A 239 -6.25 -12.79 6.65
N ILE A 240 -5.25 -12.57 7.47
CA ILE A 240 -3.95 -13.24 7.42
C ILE A 240 -3.84 -14.10 8.67
N GLU A 241 -3.55 -15.38 8.49
CA GLU A 241 -3.37 -16.34 9.59
C GLU A 241 -2.01 -17.04 9.44
N HIS A 242 -1.27 -17.12 10.53
CA HIS A 242 -0.03 -17.91 10.58
C HIS A 242 0.14 -18.54 11.96
N LYS A 243 1.00 -19.55 12.04
CA LYS A 243 1.31 -20.17 13.32
C LYS A 243 1.92 -19.12 14.27
N ALA A 244 1.36 -19.01 15.47
CA ALA A 244 1.91 -18.11 16.47
C ALA A 244 3.32 -18.55 16.87
N ASP A 245 4.25 -17.60 16.90
CA ASP A 245 5.59 -17.85 17.39
C ASP A 245 5.61 -17.79 18.91
N SER A 246 5.99 -18.88 19.58
CA SER A 246 5.98 -18.98 21.05
C SER A 246 7.00 -18.03 21.71
N THR A 247 7.96 -17.49 20.92
CA THR A 247 8.99 -16.56 21.39
C THR A 247 8.63 -15.10 21.20
N GLN A 248 7.55 -14.78 20.46
CA GLN A 248 7.15 -13.42 20.08
C GLN A 248 5.78 -12.99 20.64
N SER A 249 5.46 -13.35 21.88
CA SER A 249 4.14 -13.06 22.44
C SER A 249 3.78 -11.57 22.59
N ASN A 250 4.68 -10.62 22.28
CA ASN A 250 4.41 -9.16 22.34
C ASN A 250 5.13 -8.32 21.29
N ASN A 251 5.65 -8.89 20.20
CA ASN A 251 6.40 -8.16 19.16
C ASN A 251 5.72 -8.14 17.79
N GLY A 252 4.39 -8.16 17.74
CA GLY A 252 3.64 -7.94 16.50
C GLY A 252 3.86 -6.53 15.95
N ALA A 253 3.58 -6.34 14.68
CA ALA A 253 3.73 -5.03 14.01
C ALA A 253 2.92 -3.90 14.70
N LEU A 254 1.86 -4.27 15.44
CA LEU A 254 0.97 -3.35 16.14
C LEU A 254 1.16 -3.34 17.66
N SER A 255 2.22 -3.94 18.19
CA SER A 255 2.43 -4.16 19.63
C SER A 255 2.44 -2.90 20.52
N GLY A 256 2.68 -1.73 19.95
CA GLY A 256 2.66 -0.43 20.66
C GLY A 256 1.32 0.31 20.61
N LEU A 257 0.30 -0.27 19.96
CA LEU A 257 -1.00 0.38 19.74
C LEU A 257 -2.02 0.02 20.83
N PRO A 258 -3.12 0.80 20.96
CA PRO A 258 -4.23 0.49 21.85
C PRO A 258 -4.76 -0.93 21.65
N THR A 259 -5.30 -1.51 22.70
CA THR A 259 -5.87 -2.85 22.67
C THR A 259 -7.38 -2.82 22.86
N VAL A 260 -8.06 -3.74 22.15
CA VAL A 260 -9.51 -4.00 22.25
C VAL A 260 -9.76 -5.45 22.63
N SER A 261 -10.93 -5.73 23.24
CA SER A 261 -11.28 -7.08 23.64
C SER A 261 -12.11 -7.80 22.57
N LEU A 262 -11.62 -8.95 22.11
CA LEU A 262 -12.30 -9.82 21.14
C LEU A 262 -12.77 -11.12 21.82
N SER A 263 -13.87 -11.05 22.58
CA SER A 263 -14.45 -12.23 23.26
C SER A 263 -13.43 -12.97 24.16
N GLY A 264 -12.74 -12.22 25.02
CA GLY A 264 -11.77 -12.77 25.97
C GLY A 264 -10.33 -12.84 25.49
N VAL A 265 -10.07 -12.40 24.27
CA VAL A 265 -8.71 -12.24 23.72
C VAL A 265 -8.43 -10.75 23.51
N SER A 266 -7.24 -10.29 23.85
CA SER A 266 -6.79 -8.93 23.59
C SER A 266 -6.25 -8.83 22.15
N ALA A 267 -6.68 -7.80 21.43
CA ALA A 267 -6.19 -7.48 20.09
C ALA A 267 -5.60 -6.07 20.05
N HIS A 268 -4.49 -5.87 19.38
CA HIS A 268 -3.98 -4.55 19.06
C HIS A 268 -4.77 -3.96 17.88
N GLU A 269 -5.10 -2.69 17.96
CA GLU A 269 -5.93 -2.01 16.96
C GLU A 269 -5.23 -0.76 16.42
N LEU A 270 -5.19 -0.67 15.08
CA LEU A 270 -4.93 0.56 14.34
C LEU A 270 -6.24 0.98 13.64
N ALA A 271 -6.97 1.91 14.24
CA ALA A 271 -8.16 2.49 13.62
C ALA A 271 -7.81 3.84 12.98
N THR A 272 -8.15 4.00 11.71
CA THR A 272 -7.97 5.22 10.93
C THR A 272 -9.27 5.61 10.26
N GLN A 273 -9.35 6.81 9.71
CA GLN A 273 -10.51 7.24 8.93
C GLN A 273 -10.68 6.47 7.61
N LEU A 274 -9.67 5.73 7.15
CA LEU A 274 -9.70 4.95 5.90
C LEU A 274 -9.86 3.46 6.14
N GLY A 275 -9.73 2.98 7.37
CA GLY A 275 -9.88 1.57 7.69
C GLY A 275 -9.29 1.17 9.02
N THR A 276 -9.45 -0.09 9.35
CA THR A 276 -9.01 -0.68 10.61
C THR A 276 -8.14 -1.91 10.35
N VAL A 277 -7.07 -2.02 11.14
CA VAL A 277 -6.24 -3.22 11.24
C VAL A 277 -6.31 -3.74 12.66
N LEU A 278 -6.55 -5.03 12.82
CA LEU A 278 -6.54 -5.74 14.10
C LEU A 278 -5.49 -6.85 14.06
N GLU A 279 -4.73 -6.99 15.13
CA GLU A 279 -3.76 -8.07 15.32
C GLU A 279 -4.02 -8.76 16.66
N TRP A 280 -4.20 -10.08 16.64
CA TRP A 280 -4.42 -10.88 17.87
C TRP A 280 -3.89 -12.30 17.72
N GLN A 281 -3.79 -12.99 18.84
CA GLN A 281 -3.45 -14.41 18.86
C GLN A 281 -4.54 -15.20 19.56
N ARG A 282 -4.85 -16.38 19.03
CA ARG A 282 -5.80 -17.32 19.63
C ARG A 282 -5.37 -18.76 19.33
N THR A 283 -5.35 -19.61 20.32
CA THR A 283 -5.10 -21.07 20.18
C THR A 283 -3.88 -21.42 19.32
N GLY A 284 -2.77 -20.68 19.47
CA GLY A 284 -1.53 -20.94 18.73
C GLY A 284 -1.53 -20.44 17.28
N THR A 285 -2.53 -19.64 16.88
CA THR A 285 -2.58 -18.96 15.59
C THR A 285 -2.56 -17.44 15.81
N SER A 286 -1.74 -16.75 15.06
CA SER A 286 -1.73 -15.29 14.95
C SER A 286 -2.61 -14.85 13.78
N TYR A 287 -3.40 -13.82 14.02
CA TYR A 287 -4.35 -13.25 13.08
C TYR A 287 -4.04 -11.78 12.83
N VAL A 288 -4.11 -11.37 11.57
CA VAL A 288 -4.20 -9.96 11.19
C VAL A 288 -5.42 -9.80 10.30
N LEU A 289 -6.34 -8.92 10.70
CA LEU A 289 -7.49 -8.53 9.90
C LEU A 289 -7.30 -7.08 9.47
N ALA A 290 -7.41 -6.81 8.18
CA ALA A 290 -7.32 -5.48 7.62
C ALA A 290 -8.46 -5.23 6.64
N GLY A 291 -9.04 -4.03 6.68
CA GLY A 291 -10.10 -3.64 5.75
C GLY A 291 -10.47 -2.17 5.87
N SER A 292 -11.07 -1.65 4.80
CA SER A 292 -11.60 -0.29 4.79
C SER A 292 -12.99 -0.26 5.44
N LEU A 293 -13.02 -0.46 6.75
CA LEU A 293 -14.24 -0.53 7.57
C LEU A 293 -14.01 0.12 8.94
N PRO A 294 -15.08 0.62 9.59
CA PRO A 294 -14.98 1.18 10.93
C PRO A 294 -14.54 0.12 11.96
N SER A 295 -13.90 0.56 13.05
CA SER A 295 -13.43 -0.26 14.16
C SER A 295 -14.48 -1.28 14.64
N ALA A 296 -15.70 -0.84 14.91
CA ALA A 296 -16.77 -1.73 15.40
C ALA A 296 -17.09 -2.88 14.41
N ALA A 297 -17.01 -2.62 13.09
CA ALA A 297 -17.23 -3.65 12.09
C ALA A 297 -16.02 -4.60 11.97
N ALA A 298 -14.79 -4.09 12.11
CA ALA A 298 -13.58 -4.90 12.15
C ALA A 298 -13.58 -5.85 13.36
N GLU A 299 -13.93 -5.34 14.55
CA GLU A 299 -14.08 -6.15 15.75
C GLU A 299 -15.17 -7.22 15.60
N ALA A 300 -16.33 -6.86 15.00
CA ALA A 300 -17.41 -7.81 14.75
C ALA A 300 -16.94 -8.92 13.80
N ALA A 301 -16.16 -8.58 12.78
CA ALA A 301 -15.54 -9.55 11.87
C ALA A 301 -14.55 -10.46 12.60
N ALA A 302 -13.64 -9.88 13.39
CA ALA A 302 -12.65 -10.64 14.17
C ALA A 302 -13.31 -11.62 15.18
N ARG A 303 -14.44 -11.26 15.77
CA ARG A 303 -15.21 -12.14 16.68
C ARG A 303 -15.83 -13.34 15.97
N GLN A 304 -16.00 -13.32 14.66
CA GLN A 304 -16.48 -14.46 13.87
C GLN A 304 -15.37 -15.47 13.55
N LEU A 305 -14.11 -15.07 13.65
CA LEU A 305 -12.94 -15.93 13.47
C LEU A 305 -12.62 -16.64 14.79
N LYS A 306 -13.15 -17.84 14.97
CA LYS A 306 -13.07 -18.61 16.22
C LYS A 306 -12.29 -19.90 16.01
#